data_2c8a5c89826c5b4eb713e407e853610a
#
_entry.id   2c8a5c89826c5b4eb713e407e853610a
#
_cell.length_a   1.000
_cell.length_b   1.000
_cell.length_c   1.000
_cell.angle_alpha   90.00
_cell.angle_beta   90.00
_cell.angle_gamma   90.00
#
_symmetry.space_group_name_H-M   'P 1'
#
loop_
_entity.id
_entity.type
_entity.pdbx_description
1 polymer ?
#
loop_
_entity_poly.entity_id
_entity_poly.type
_entity_poly.pdbx_seq_one_letter_code
_entity_poly.pdbx_strand_id
1 'polypeptide(L)'
;MKQAIIILLALVAAAGQAQEIKMNEPSINDYLPLLNAKGYVAYSFNTKKLKGADVEPVVMEYVKGEAPKDVLGFNVTMTLEKKLIIGFRPSDNDSTANYLFYFNENRSFGGRLNLKPIFAPESPEDKWYMYQSRPFELTAPFEKGKFIPLVLYGSYWYEPANGGCRFCGDNEIKPDLSSDIVKNIPHFFVFGIKIK
;
A
#
# COMPACT_ATOMS: atom_id res chain seq x y z
N MET A 1 -23.60 -48.89 12.13
CA MET A 1 -22.94 -47.74 12.78
C MET A 1 -21.47 -47.51 12.32
N LYS A 2 -21.01 -48.03 11.18
CA LYS A 2 -19.63 -47.81 10.68
C LYS A 2 -19.55 -46.89 9.46
N GLN A 3 -20.67 -46.48 8.88
CA GLN A 3 -20.70 -45.62 7.69
C GLN A 3 -20.86 -44.12 7.98
N ALA A 4 -21.23 -43.70 9.19
CA ALA A 4 -21.40 -42.31 9.57
C ALA A 4 -20.08 -41.58 9.92
N ILE A 5 -19.02 -42.31 10.19
CA ILE A 5 -17.72 -41.72 10.62
C ILE A 5 -16.86 -41.27 9.41
N ILE A 6 -17.07 -41.87 8.23
CA ILE A 6 -16.28 -41.55 7.03
C ILE A 6 -16.72 -40.20 6.39
N ILE A 7 -17.97 -39.80 6.57
CA ILE A 7 -18.48 -38.52 6.00
C ILE A 7 -18.04 -37.31 6.81
N LEU A 8 -17.76 -37.50 8.12
CA LEU A 8 -17.31 -36.39 8.97
C LEU A 8 -15.82 -36.03 8.78
N LEU A 9 -15.00 -36.99 8.30
CA LEU A 9 -13.57 -36.73 8.01
C LEU A 9 -13.34 -36.06 6.63
N ALA A 10 -14.28 -36.16 5.72
CA ALA A 10 -14.17 -35.53 4.40
C ALA A 10 -14.56 -34.02 4.41
N LEU A 11 -15.27 -33.55 5.43
CA LEU A 11 -15.69 -32.15 5.58
C LEU A 11 -14.64 -31.24 6.23
N VAL A 12 -13.58 -31.81 6.83
CA VAL A 12 -12.50 -31.03 7.45
C VAL A 12 -11.36 -30.71 6.48
N ALA A 13 -11.29 -31.39 5.33
CA ALA A 13 -10.23 -31.17 4.33
C ALA A 13 -10.49 -29.98 3.37
N ALA A 14 -11.63 -29.32 3.48
CA ALA A 14 -11.95 -28.09 2.74
C ALA A 14 -11.70 -26.81 3.57
N ALA A 15 -10.86 -26.89 4.61
CA ALA A 15 -10.28 -25.71 5.22
C ALA A 15 -9.46 -24.99 4.13
N GLY A 16 -10.08 -23.98 3.52
CA GLY A 16 -9.53 -23.23 2.42
C GLY A 16 -8.08 -22.86 2.71
N GLN A 17 -7.19 -23.16 1.77
CA GLN A 17 -5.84 -22.64 1.83
C GLN A 17 -6.00 -21.12 1.88
N ALA A 18 -5.78 -20.54 3.05
CA ALA A 18 -5.84 -19.10 3.22
C ALA A 18 -4.87 -18.49 2.20
N GLN A 19 -5.44 -17.76 1.25
CA GLN A 19 -4.64 -17.01 0.28
C GLN A 19 -3.88 -15.95 1.07
N GLU A 20 -2.57 -16.02 1.03
CA GLU A 20 -1.70 -15.18 1.85
C GLU A 20 -0.77 -14.36 0.96
N ILE A 21 -0.77 -13.06 1.17
CA ILE A 21 0.24 -12.14 0.63
C ILE A 21 1.24 -11.91 1.76
N LYS A 22 2.53 -12.08 1.46
CA LYS A 22 3.61 -11.78 2.39
C LYS A 22 4.50 -10.69 1.82
N MET A 23 4.86 -9.75 2.65
CA MET A 23 5.91 -8.80 2.31
C MET A 23 7.27 -9.52 2.36
N ASN A 24 8.13 -9.20 1.41
CA ASN A 24 9.52 -9.62 1.41
C ASN A 24 10.42 -8.40 1.53
N GLU A 25 11.63 -8.58 2.01
CA GLU A 25 12.65 -7.55 1.85
C GLU A 25 12.96 -7.38 0.35
N PRO A 26 12.93 -6.13 -0.16
CA PRO A 26 13.27 -5.88 -1.55
C PRO A 26 14.71 -6.26 -1.86
N SER A 27 14.91 -6.99 -2.93
CA SER A 27 16.23 -7.35 -3.48
C SER A 27 16.60 -6.40 -4.61
N ILE A 28 17.83 -6.46 -5.08
CA ILE A 28 18.27 -5.68 -6.26
C ILE A 28 17.36 -5.94 -7.48
N ASN A 29 16.86 -7.16 -7.64
CA ASN A 29 15.98 -7.52 -8.74
C ASN A 29 14.59 -6.85 -8.63
N ASP A 30 14.19 -6.43 -7.45
CA ASP A 30 12.94 -5.71 -7.22
C ASP A 30 13.09 -4.22 -7.57
N TYR A 31 14.30 -3.70 -7.47
CA TYR A 31 14.63 -2.34 -7.88
C TYR A 31 14.92 -2.21 -9.38
N LEU A 32 15.30 -3.30 -10.08
CA LEU A 32 15.61 -3.25 -11.52
C LEU A 32 14.50 -2.60 -12.37
N PRO A 33 13.21 -2.88 -12.16
CA PRO A 33 12.13 -2.21 -12.89
C PRO A 33 12.01 -0.71 -12.59
N LEU A 34 12.64 -0.27 -11.51
CA LEU A 34 12.55 1.11 -11.01
C LEU A 34 13.84 1.90 -11.28
N LEU A 35 14.87 1.26 -11.85
CA LEU A 35 16.27 1.72 -11.90
C LEU A 35 16.57 2.92 -12.79
N ASN A 36 15.59 3.70 -13.19
CA ASN A 36 15.90 4.94 -13.93
C ASN A 36 15.86 6.21 -13.09
N ALA A 37 15.91 6.13 -11.76
CA ALA A 37 15.86 7.34 -10.95
C ALA A 37 16.49 7.18 -9.55
N LYS A 38 16.98 8.28 -9.02
CA LYS A 38 17.45 8.42 -7.64
C LYS A 38 16.27 8.47 -6.67
N GLY A 39 16.41 7.88 -5.48
CA GLY A 39 15.47 8.06 -4.38
C GLY A 39 14.22 7.18 -4.40
N TYR A 40 14.30 5.99 -5.00
CA TYR A 40 13.20 5.02 -4.94
C TYR A 40 13.03 4.37 -3.57
N VAL A 41 11.77 4.21 -3.20
CA VAL A 41 11.36 3.24 -2.17
C VAL A 41 10.50 2.19 -2.85
N ALA A 42 10.74 0.91 -2.55
CA ALA A 42 9.99 -0.19 -3.12
C ALA A 42 9.57 -1.19 -2.05
N TYR A 43 8.34 -1.69 -2.20
CA TYR A 43 7.76 -2.76 -1.39
C TYR A 43 7.46 -3.95 -2.30
N SER A 44 8.00 -5.10 -1.94
CA SER A 44 7.84 -6.33 -2.72
C SER A 44 6.96 -7.33 -1.97
N PHE A 45 5.86 -7.74 -2.59
CA PHE A 45 4.89 -8.67 -2.02
C PHE A 45 4.96 -10.01 -2.74
N ASN A 46 5.11 -11.10 -1.97
CA ASN A 46 5.07 -12.44 -2.51
C ASN A 46 3.61 -12.84 -2.79
N THR A 47 3.27 -12.98 -4.06
CA THR A 47 1.92 -13.31 -4.52
C THR A 47 1.81 -14.70 -5.14
N LYS A 48 2.79 -15.61 -4.86
CA LYS A 48 2.81 -16.97 -5.44
C LYS A 48 1.53 -17.74 -5.16
N LYS A 49 0.94 -17.60 -3.97
CA LYS A 49 -0.32 -18.27 -3.59
C LYS A 49 -1.56 -17.69 -4.29
N LEU A 50 -1.44 -16.51 -4.88
CA LEU A 50 -2.47 -15.81 -5.66
C LEU A 50 -2.16 -15.78 -7.16
N LYS A 51 -1.17 -16.56 -7.61
CA LYS A 51 -0.79 -16.60 -9.02
C LYS A 51 -1.98 -16.94 -9.91
N GLY A 52 -2.19 -16.12 -10.95
CA GLY A 52 -3.31 -16.26 -11.86
C GLY A 52 -4.60 -15.57 -11.38
N ALA A 53 -4.64 -15.04 -10.17
CA ALA A 53 -5.78 -14.26 -9.72
C ALA A 53 -5.82 -12.89 -10.41
N ASP A 54 -7.00 -12.49 -10.85
CA ASP A 54 -7.24 -11.16 -11.35
C ASP A 54 -7.45 -10.18 -10.19
N VAL A 55 -6.77 -9.04 -10.25
CA VAL A 55 -6.84 -7.99 -9.24
C VAL A 55 -7.06 -6.64 -9.88
N GLU A 56 -7.66 -5.75 -9.11
CA GLU A 56 -7.81 -4.35 -9.42
C GLU A 56 -6.90 -3.55 -8.48
N PRO A 57 -5.88 -2.84 -9.01
CA PRO A 57 -5.12 -1.89 -8.22
C PRO A 57 -6.01 -0.74 -7.77
N VAL A 58 -5.77 -0.26 -6.56
CA VAL A 58 -6.53 0.84 -5.95
C VAL A 58 -5.57 1.80 -5.27
N VAL A 59 -5.80 3.09 -5.43
CA VAL A 59 -5.10 4.14 -4.69
C VAL A 59 -6.13 5.07 -4.07
N MET A 60 -6.23 5.04 -2.75
CA MET A 60 -7.13 5.90 -1.99
C MET A 60 -6.38 7.08 -1.40
N GLU A 61 -6.87 8.29 -1.63
CA GLU A 61 -6.38 9.52 -0.99
C GLU A 61 -7.21 9.81 0.26
N TYR A 62 -6.53 10.16 1.33
CA TYR A 62 -7.10 10.56 2.60
C TYR A 62 -6.58 11.94 2.99
N VAL A 63 -7.50 12.85 3.24
CA VAL A 63 -7.22 14.19 3.76
C VAL A 63 -7.95 14.31 5.09
N LYS A 64 -7.29 14.78 6.12
CA LYS A 64 -7.89 14.93 7.45
C LYS A 64 -9.14 15.81 7.38
N GLY A 65 -10.27 15.25 7.81
CA GLY A 65 -11.57 15.95 7.78
C GLY A 65 -12.36 15.79 6.48
N GLU A 66 -11.83 15.08 5.47
CA GLU A 66 -12.51 14.83 4.19
C GLU A 66 -12.85 13.34 4.03
N ALA A 67 -13.82 13.03 3.18
CA ALA A 67 -14.10 11.65 2.80
C ALA A 67 -12.98 11.08 1.91
N PRO A 68 -12.62 9.79 2.06
CA PRO A 68 -11.63 9.15 1.21
C PRO A 68 -12.02 9.18 -0.27
N LYS A 69 -11.03 9.35 -1.16
CA LYS A 69 -11.24 9.46 -2.59
C LYS A 69 -10.36 8.45 -3.33
N ASP A 70 -10.94 7.71 -4.29
CA ASP A 70 -10.16 6.94 -5.26
C ASP A 70 -9.52 7.89 -6.28
N VAL A 71 -8.18 7.87 -6.34
CA VAL A 71 -7.41 8.77 -7.22
C VAL A 71 -7.03 8.14 -8.54
N LEU A 72 -7.22 6.82 -8.73
CA LEU A 72 -6.99 6.22 -10.04
C LEU A 72 -8.05 6.63 -11.05
N GLY A 73 -9.32 6.71 -10.63
CA GLY A 73 -10.42 7.17 -11.47
C GLY A 73 -10.78 6.23 -12.64
N PHE A 74 -10.16 5.05 -12.71
CA PHE A 74 -10.43 4.03 -13.72
C PHE A 74 -10.18 2.64 -13.14
N ASN A 75 -10.92 1.66 -13.67
CA ASN A 75 -10.75 0.27 -13.29
C ASN A 75 -9.85 -0.44 -14.31
N VAL A 76 -8.73 -0.95 -13.85
CA VAL A 76 -7.85 -1.81 -14.63
C VAL A 76 -7.75 -3.17 -13.95
N THR A 77 -7.87 -4.23 -14.72
CA THR A 77 -7.67 -5.59 -14.20
C THR A 77 -6.27 -6.08 -14.58
N MET A 78 -5.53 -6.52 -13.58
CA MET A 78 -4.20 -7.09 -13.71
C MET A 78 -4.19 -8.51 -13.15
N THR A 79 -3.45 -9.40 -13.79
CA THR A 79 -3.29 -10.77 -13.30
C THR A 79 -2.02 -10.85 -12.44
N LEU A 80 -2.16 -11.35 -11.22
CA LEU A 80 -1.03 -11.57 -10.32
C LEU A 80 -0.15 -12.72 -10.81
N GLU A 81 1.14 -12.51 -10.74
CA GLU A 81 2.16 -13.53 -10.92
C GLU A 81 2.78 -13.90 -9.56
N LYS A 82 4.07 -14.09 -9.51
CA LYS A 82 4.79 -14.50 -8.27
C LYS A 82 5.05 -13.33 -7.34
N LYS A 83 4.96 -12.10 -7.84
CA LYS A 83 5.39 -10.90 -7.16
C LYS A 83 4.57 -9.69 -7.59
N LEU A 84 4.25 -8.84 -6.64
CA LEU A 84 3.74 -7.49 -6.85
C LEU A 84 4.74 -6.52 -6.22
N ILE A 85 5.15 -5.47 -6.93
CA ILE A 85 5.97 -4.40 -6.38
C ILE A 85 5.18 -3.09 -6.42
N ILE A 86 5.23 -2.34 -5.33
CA ILE A 86 4.74 -0.96 -5.26
C ILE A 86 5.94 -0.08 -4.97
N GLY A 87 6.20 0.87 -5.85
CA GLY A 87 7.35 1.76 -5.74
C GLY A 87 6.96 3.22 -5.77
N PHE A 88 7.79 4.04 -5.12
CA PHE A 88 7.68 5.49 -5.09
C PHE A 88 9.00 6.11 -5.50
N ARG A 89 8.93 7.23 -6.17
CA ARG A 89 10.09 8.07 -6.47
C ARG A 89 9.75 9.54 -6.31
N PRO A 90 10.72 10.38 -5.90
CA PRO A 90 10.59 11.83 -6.00
C PRO A 90 10.25 12.25 -7.43
N SER A 91 9.57 13.35 -7.55
CA SER A 91 9.39 14.07 -8.81
C SER A 91 10.41 15.21 -8.88
N ASP A 92 10.55 15.83 -10.05
CA ASP A 92 11.35 17.06 -10.23
C ASP A 92 10.71 18.26 -9.51
N ASN A 93 9.47 18.11 -9.05
CA ASN A 93 8.72 19.10 -8.28
C ASN A 93 8.36 18.54 -6.92
N ASP A 94 8.72 19.24 -5.85
CA ASP A 94 8.49 18.81 -4.46
C ASP A 94 7.01 18.58 -4.12
N SER A 95 6.09 19.28 -4.79
CA SER A 95 4.64 19.12 -4.61
C SER A 95 4.06 17.87 -5.26
N THR A 96 4.88 17.04 -5.87
CA THR A 96 4.43 15.80 -6.52
C THR A 96 5.35 14.62 -6.21
N ALA A 97 4.80 13.40 -6.28
CA ALA A 97 5.55 12.16 -6.25
C ALA A 97 5.07 11.23 -7.35
N ASN A 98 5.94 10.35 -7.83
CA ASN A 98 5.55 9.34 -8.79
C ASN A 98 5.43 8.00 -8.08
N TYR A 99 4.47 7.18 -8.51
CA TYR A 99 4.31 5.79 -8.04
C TYR A 99 4.32 4.82 -9.21
N LEU A 100 4.59 3.55 -8.90
CA LEU A 100 4.57 2.44 -9.85
C LEU A 100 3.97 1.22 -9.16
N PHE A 101 3.03 0.56 -9.85
CA PHE A 101 2.68 -0.83 -9.63
C PHE A 101 3.36 -1.69 -10.70
N TYR A 102 4.10 -2.70 -10.29
CA TYR A 102 4.73 -3.67 -11.18
C TYR A 102 4.21 -5.06 -10.88
N PHE A 103 3.56 -5.68 -11.83
CA PHE A 103 2.95 -7.00 -11.71
C PHE A 103 3.81 -8.08 -12.34
N ASN A 104 4.45 -7.78 -13.47
CA ASN A 104 5.41 -8.63 -14.18
C ASN A 104 6.15 -7.82 -15.25
N GLU A 105 7.06 -8.46 -15.98
CA GLU A 105 7.91 -7.82 -16.99
C GLU A 105 7.15 -7.04 -18.07
N ASN A 106 5.93 -7.46 -18.38
CA ASN A 106 5.11 -6.86 -19.44
C ASN A 106 3.94 -6.01 -18.90
N ARG A 107 3.75 -5.95 -17.57
CA ARG A 107 2.59 -5.30 -16.96
C ARG A 107 2.99 -4.46 -15.75
N SER A 108 3.11 -3.19 -16.00
CA SER A 108 3.27 -2.19 -14.96
C SER A 108 2.45 -0.96 -15.33
N PHE A 109 2.04 -0.22 -14.34
CA PHE A 109 1.51 1.11 -14.56
C PHE A 109 1.89 1.99 -13.38
N GLY A 110 1.93 3.29 -13.63
CA GLY A 110 2.24 4.28 -12.61
C GLY A 110 1.56 5.59 -12.90
N GLY A 111 1.72 6.50 -11.99
CA GLY A 111 1.14 7.83 -12.09
C GLY A 111 1.85 8.82 -11.19
N ARG A 112 1.27 10.00 -11.12
CA ARG A 112 1.74 11.10 -10.30
C ARG A 112 0.72 11.40 -9.20
N LEU A 113 1.21 11.60 -7.98
CA LEU A 113 0.44 12.05 -6.84
C LEU A 113 0.63 13.56 -6.69
N ASN A 114 -0.44 14.27 -6.37
CA ASN A 114 -0.37 15.66 -5.92
C ASN A 114 -0.25 15.64 -4.40
N LEU A 115 0.85 16.18 -3.89
CA LEU A 115 1.14 16.23 -2.47
C LEU A 115 0.56 17.51 -1.86
N LYS A 116 0.15 17.42 -0.60
CA LYS A 116 -0.26 18.59 0.17
C LYS A 116 0.91 19.08 1.04
N PRO A 117 1.14 20.38 1.15
CA PRO A 117 2.21 20.91 1.97
C PRO A 117 1.92 20.77 3.46
N ILE A 118 2.97 20.73 4.23
CA ILE A 118 2.96 20.88 5.69
C ILE A 118 3.36 22.31 5.99
N PHE A 119 2.75 22.92 6.98
CA PHE A 119 3.06 24.27 7.44
C PHE A 119 3.46 24.24 8.91
N ALA A 120 4.44 25.06 9.27
CA ALA A 120 4.60 25.50 10.65
C ALA A 120 3.58 26.61 10.94
N PRO A 121 2.89 26.59 12.07
CA PRO A 121 1.93 27.67 12.41
C PRO A 121 2.55 29.07 12.46
N GLU A 122 3.82 29.14 12.85
CA GLU A 122 4.61 30.39 12.94
C GLU A 122 5.15 30.87 11.60
N SER A 123 5.16 30.02 10.55
CA SER A 123 5.67 30.35 9.20
C SER A 123 4.78 29.71 8.15
N PRO A 124 3.54 30.18 7.98
CA PRO A 124 2.58 29.57 7.05
C PRO A 124 2.97 29.74 5.57
N GLU A 125 3.90 30.63 5.26
CA GLU A 125 4.49 30.82 3.94
C GLU A 125 5.47 29.72 3.56
N ASP A 126 6.12 29.09 4.56
CA ASP A 126 7.07 27.99 4.37
C ASP A 126 6.32 26.67 4.14
N LYS A 127 6.40 26.18 2.90
CA LYS A 127 5.72 24.96 2.46
C LYS A 127 6.71 23.82 2.36
N TRP A 128 6.48 22.75 3.14
CA TRP A 128 7.29 21.55 3.06
C TRP A 128 6.48 20.37 2.52
N TYR A 129 7.07 19.63 1.59
CA TYR A 129 6.47 18.43 0.99
C TYR A 129 7.28 17.20 1.43
N MET A 130 7.14 16.82 2.70
CA MET A 130 7.85 15.69 3.28
C MET A 130 6.90 14.51 3.39
N TYR A 131 7.21 13.43 2.68
CA TYR A 131 6.40 12.21 2.66
C TYR A 131 7.26 10.98 2.93
N GLN A 132 6.67 10.01 3.59
CA GLN A 132 7.28 8.71 3.86
C GLN A 132 6.26 7.60 3.73
N SER A 133 6.73 6.40 3.44
CA SER A 133 5.88 5.22 3.29
C SER A 133 6.04 4.24 4.45
N ARG A 134 4.97 3.47 4.70
CA ARG A 134 4.92 2.34 5.63
C ARG A 134 4.13 1.20 5.01
N PRO A 135 4.53 -0.06 5.19
CA PRO A 135 3.71 -1.19 4.82
C PRO A 135 2.52 -1.35 5.77
N PHE A 136 1.51 -2.05 5.30
CA PHE A 136 0.42 -2.52 6.16
C PHE A 136 0.73 -3.90 6.72
N GLU A 137 0.23 -4.18 7.93
CA GLU A 137 0.12 -5.54 8.44
C GLU A 137 -0.77 -6.36 7.50
N LEU A 138 -0.26 -7.50 7.05
CA LEU A 138 -0.98 -8.36 6.14
C LEU A 138 -1.63 -9.51 6.93
N THR A 139 -2.91 -9.37 7.20
CA THR A 139 -3.71 -10.39 7.89
C THR A 139 -4.48 -11.23 6.87
N ALA A 140 -4.24 -12.54 6.87
CA ALA A 140 -5.04 -13.50 6.09
C ALA A 140 -6.25 -13.97 6.90
N PRO A 141 -7.35 -14.43 6.26
CA PRO A 141 -7.56 -14.55 4.82
C PRO A 141 -8.04 -13.25 4.16
N PHE A 142 -7.69 -13.09 2.87
CA PHE A 142 -8.21 -11.98 2.08
C PHE A 142 -9.55 -12.35 1.43
N GLU A 143 -10.50 -11.44 1.47
CA GLU A 143 -11.82 -11.65 0.89
C GLU A 143 -11.90 -11.04 -0.52
N LYS A 144 -12.53 -11.78 -1.45
CA LYS A 144 -12.79 -11.27 -2.80
C LYS A 144 -13.64 -10.00 -2.74
N GLY A 145 -13.30 -9.05 -3.62
CA GLY A 145 -14.00 -7.76 -3.73
C GLY A 145 -13.66 -6.76 -2.63
N LYS A 146 -13.03 -7.17 -1.54
CA LYS A 146 -12.58 -6.24 -0.50
C LYS A 146 -11.25 -5.61 -0.84
N PHE A 147 -11.07 -4.36 -0.43
CA PHE A 147 -9.81 -3.64 -0.55
C PHE A 147 -8.79 -4.20 0.45
N ILE A 148 -7.62 -4.57 -0.07
CA ILE A 148 -6.47 -5.04 0.68
C ILE A 148 -5.43 -3.93 0.65
N PRO A 149 -5.25 -3.16 1.74
CA PRO A 149 -4.24 -2.13 1.81
C PRO A 149 -2.86 -2.78 1.92
N LEU A 150 -1.88 -2.27 1.18
CA LEU A 150 -0.52 -2.82 1.12
C LEU A 150 0.53 -1.81 1.58
N VAL A 151 0.43 -0.54 1.15
CA VAL A 151 1.38 0.52 1.49
C VAL A 151 0.64 1.82 1.75
N LEU A 152 0.98 2.50 2.83
CA LEU A 152 0.63 3.89 3.10
C LEU A 152 1.79 4.77 2.62
N TYR A 153 1.49 5.87 1.93
CA TYR A 153 2.43 6.94 1.58
C TYR A 153 1.86 8.26 2.12
N GLY A 154 2.42 8.76 3.21
CA GLY A 154 1.84 9.84 4.00
C GLY A 154 2.79 10.99 4.25
N SER A 155 2.20 12.19 4.43
CA SER A 155 2.92 13.39 4.81
C SER A 155 3.45 13.28 6.24
N TYR A 156 4.53 13.96 6.51
CA TYR A 156 4.89 14.30 7.88
C TYR A 156 3.82 15.21 8.49
N TRP A 157 3.85 15.39 9.80
CA TRP A 157 3.07 16.42 10.50
C TRP A 157 4.01 17.31 11.29
N TYR A 158 3.59 18.55 11.48
CA TYR A 158 4.31 19.47 12.34
C TYR A 158 4.00 19.20 13.82
N GLU A 159 5.04 19.11 14.64
CA GLU A 159 4.94 18.89 16.08
C GLU A 159 5.42 20.12 16.84
N PRO A 160 4.50 20.99 17.33
CA PRO A 160 4.86 22.26 17.96
C PRO A 160 5.77 22.10 19.18
N ALA A 161 5.60 21.02 19.96
CA ALA A 161 6.38 20.77 21.16
C ALA A 161 7.89 20.58 20.88
N ASN A 162 8.24 20.20 19.64
CA ASN A 162 9.62 19.96 19.22
C ASN A 162 10.07 20.92 18.12
N GLY A 163 9.23 21.85 17.68
CA GLY A 163 9.53 22.80 16.62
C GLY A 163 9.93 22.16 15.28
N GLY A 164 9.35 21.02 14.92
CA GLY A 164 9.76 20.30 13.72
C GLY A 164 8.75 19.30 13.17
N CYS A 165 9.06 18.79 11.98
CA CYS A 165 8.24 17.78 11.33
C CYS A 165 8.58 16.38 11.81
N ARG A 166 7.55 15.53 11.96
CA ARG A 166 7.67 14.14 12.40
C ARG A 166 6.98 13.17 11.46
N PHE A 167 7.51 11.95 11.41
CA PHE A 167 6.87 10.76 10.86
C PHE A 167 7.34 9.56 11.69
N CYS A 168 6.85 9.45 12.92
CA CYS A 168 7.26 8.42 13.87
C CYS A 168 6.05 7.68 14.42
N GLY A 169 6.24 6.44 14.83
CA GLY A 169 5.20 5.54 15.33
C GLY A 169 5.37 4.14 14.76
N ASP A 170 4.26 3.46 14.53
CA ASP A 170 4.23 2.08 14.08
C ASP A 170 5.02 1.86 12.79
N ASN A 171 5.82 0.79 12.73
CA ASN A 171 6.57 0.41 11.53
C ASN A 171 5.65 -0.22 10.47
N GLU A 172 4.58 -0.87 10.90
CA GLU A 172 3.53 -1.43 10.06
C GLU A 172 2.18 -0.83 10.46
N ILE A 173 1.33 -0.57 9.48
CA ILE A 173 0.04 0.07 9.68
C ILE A 173 -1.05 -0.99 9.79
N LYS A 174 -1.95 -0.88 10.75
CA LYS A 174 -3.12 -1.75 10.84
C LYS A 174 -4.06 -1.54 9.65
N PRO A 175 -4.61 -2.61 9.06
CA PRO A 175 -5.44 -2.51 7.85
C PRO A 175 -6.70 -1.65 8.01
N ASP A 176 -7.20 -1.49 9.23
CA ASP A 176 -8.35 -0.66 9.59
C ASP A 176 -8.00 0.81 9.83
N LEU A 177 -6.74 1.20 9.60
CA LEU A 177 -6.19 2.54 9.84
C LEU A 177 -6.22 2.98 11.31
N SER A 178 -6.36 2.07 12.27
CA SER A 178 -6.43 2.38 13.71
C SER A 178 -5.05 2.64 14.35
N SER A 179 -3.96 2.48 13.62
CA SER A 179 -2.59 2.79 14.09
C SER A 179 -2.46 4.25 14.54
N ASP A 180 -1.75 4.48 15.64
CA ASP A 180 -1.65 5.83 16.24
C ASP A 180 -0.97 6.84 15.32
N ILE A 181 -0.01 6.41 14.51
CA ILE A 181 0.64 7.27 13.52
C ILE A 181 -0.38 7.87 12.53
N VAL A 182 -1.38 7.10 12.10
CA VAL A 182 -2.38 7.52 11.10
C VAL A 182 -3.22 8.70 11.60
N LYS A 183 -3.50 8.76 12.90
CA LYS A 183 -4.26 9.86 13.53
C LYS A 183 -3.59 11.22 13.38
N ASN A 184 -2.26 11.23 13.25
CA ASN A 184 -1.45 12.44 13.17
C ASN A 184 -1.18 12.87 11.73
N ILE A 185 -1.20 11.95 10.76
CA ILE A 185 -0.90 12.25 9.36
C ILE A 185 -2.04 13.09 8.74
N PRO A 186 -1.77 14.34 8.30
CA PRO A 186 -2.82 15.19 7.74
C PRO A 186 -3.25 14.80 6.33
N HIS A 187 -2.37 14.16 5.55
CA HIS A 187 -2.63 13.74 4.19
C HIS A 187 -1.84 12.48 3.85
N PHE A 188 -2.53 11.45 3.33
CA PHE A 188 -1.86 10.22 2.90
C PHE A 188 -2.62 9.50 1.79
N PHE A 189 -1.89 8.63 1.11
CA PHE A 189 -2.43 7.70 0.12
C PHE A 189 -2.28 6.27 0.63
N VAL A 190 -3.27 5.44 0.35
CA VAL A 190 -3.22 4.00 0.61
C VAL A 190 -3.23 3.27 -0.72
N PHE A 191 -2.17 2.54 -0.98
CA PHE A 191 -1.99 1.69 -2.16
C PHE A 191 -2.35 0.26 -1.81
N GLY A 192 -3.14 -0.37 -2.66
CA GLY A 192 -3.54 -1.75 -2.46
C GLY A 192 -4.21 -2.37 -3.69
N ILE A 193 -4.85 -3.49 -3.48
CA ILE A 193 -5.54 -4.26 -4.52
C ILE A 193 -6.90 -4.73 -4.04
N LYS A 194 -7.79 -5.05 -4.99
CA LYS A 194 -9.00 -5.87 -4.78
C LYS A 194 -8.87 -7.14 -5.60
N ILE A 195 -9.08 -8.30 -5.00
CA ILE A 195 -9.12 -9.60 -5.71
C ILE A 195 -10.51 -9.72 -6.36
N LYS A 196 -10.56 -10.04 -7.66
CA LYS A 196 -11.81 -10.22 -8.42
C LYS A 196 -12.44 -11.61 -8.20
#